data_c39a73302e5193e7cf766aacad964fdb
#
_entry.id   c39a73302e5193e7cf766aacad964fdb
#
_cell.length_a   1.000
_cell.length_b   1.000
_cell.length_c   1.000
_cell.angle_alpha   90.00
_cell.angle_beta   90.00
_cell.angle_gamma   90.00
#
_symmetry.space_group_name_H-M   'P 1'
#
loop_
_entity.id
_entity.type
_entity.pdbx_description
1 polymer ?
#
loop_
_entity_poly.entity_id
_entity_poly.type
_entity_poly.pdbx_seq_one_letter_code
_entity_poly.pdbx_strand_id
1 'polypeptide(L)'
;MVRAILNGLAMCLVAGPGFAQIEDAPADNRTVIGGGNPYLAAGADAIRAGQYDEGIRLTNLGLERGDNKQADRAAALSNLCAAYAAKRMPDRAIELCTESIAVSEQNWRAFSNRSYAYWLKGMYAQATVDLDAAAAISPNAKQVQQIRGMINEAGLQPRVTLEEHQ
;
A
#
# COMPACT_ATOMS: atom_id res chain seq x y z
N MET A 1 -64.71 -25.95 -1.67
CA MET A 1 -63.94 -24.72 -1.33
C MET A 1 -62.91 -25.10 -0.29
N VAL A 2 -61.66 -25.32 -0.68
CA VAL A 2 -60.52 -25.62 0.21
C VAL A 2 -59.45 -24.58 -0.04
N ARG A 3 -59.21 -23.71 0.96
CA ARG A 3 -58.14 -22.71 0.94
C ARG A 3 -56.85 -23.38 1.35
N ALA A 4 -55.89 -23.43 0.48
CA ALA A 4 -54.52 -23.80 0.77
C ALA A 4 -53.81 -22.61 1.42
N ILE A 5 -53.30 -22.82 2.64
CA ILE A 5 -52.46 -21.87 3.37
C ILE A 5 -51.02 -22.22 2.99
N LEU A 6 -50.35 -21.35 2.19
CA LEU A 6 -48.90 -21.42 1.96
C LEU A 6 -48.20 -20.82 3.18
N ASN A 7 -47.59 -21.68 3.97
CA ASN A 7 -46.60 -21.27 4.96
C ASN A 7 -45.30 -20.85 4.25
N GLY A 8 -45.05 -19.55 4.17
CA GLY A 8 -43.80 -18.99 3.77
C GLY A 8 -42.75 -19.23 4.87
N LEU A 9 -41.81 -20.13 4.62
CA LEU A 9 -40.60 -20.24 5.43
C LEU A 9 -39.74 -19.01 5.18
N ALA A 10 -39.74 -18.08 6.13
CA ALA A 10 -38.75 -16.98 6.14
C ALA A 10 -37.38 -17.57 6.46
N MET A 11 -36.57 -17.69 5.43
CA MET A 11 -35.18 -18.07 5.56
C MET A 11 -34.43 -16.86 6.14
N CYS A 12 -34.21 -16.87 7.47
CA CYS A 12 -33.32 -15.93 8.14
C CYS A 12 -31.89 -16.15 7.58
N LEU A 13 -31.49 -15.31 6.65
CA LEU A 13 -30.08 -15.11 6.33
C LEU A 13 -29.42 -14.54 7.59
N VAL A 14 -28.75 -15.41 8.33
CA VAL A 14 -27.79 -14.98 9.35
C VAL A 14 -26.66 -14.31 8.59
N ALA A 15 -26.67 -12.99 8.57
CA ALA A 15 -25.51 -12.21 8.17
C ALA A 15 -24.40 -12.55 9.18
N GLY A 16 -23.46 -13.36 8.76
CA GLY A 16 -22.20 -13.56 9.49
C GLY A 16 -21.52 -12.20 9.73
N PRO A 17 -20.65 -12.10 10.76
CA PRO A 17 -19.95 -10.86 11.04
C PRO A 17 -19.26 -10.43 9.74
N GLY A 18 -19.70 -9.29 9.22
CA GLY A 18 -19.13 -8.72 8.01
C GLY A 18 -17.64 -8.64 8.20
N PHE A 19 -16.90 -9.37 7.38
CA PHE A 19 -15.55 -8.96 7.08
C PHE A 19 -15.70 -7.51 6.59
N ALA A 20 -15.40 -6.56 7.48
CA ALA A 20 -15.19 -5.20 7.06
C ALA A 20 -14.18 -5.33 5.94
N GLN A 21 -14.63 -5.06 4.72
CA GLN A 21 -13.72 -4.88 3.60
C GLN A 21 -12.82 -3.77 4.10
N ILE A 22 -11.56 -4.13 4.39
CA ILE A 22 -10.52 -3.15 4.59
C ILE A 22 -10.50 -2.44 3.24
N GLU A 23 -11.21 -1.30 3.17
CA GLU A 23 -11.06 -0.41 2.04
C GLU A 23 -9.56 -0.18 1.94
N ASP A 24 -8.97 -0.61 0.84
CA ASP A 24 -7.54 -0.49 0.59
C ASP A 24 -7.18 0.94 0.95
N ALA A 25 -6.43 1.10 2.05
CA ALA A 25 -5.97 2.43 2.46
C ALA A 25 -5.28 3.00 1.24
N PRO A 26 -5.79 4.08 0.63
CA PRO A 26 -5.18 4.60 -0.56
C PRO A 26 -3.74 4.90 -0.20
N ALA A 27 -2.80 4.18 -0.82
CA ALA A 27 -1.41 4.59 -0.78
C ALA A 27 -1.43 6.10 -1.02
N ASP A 28 -0.74 6.87 -0.17
CA ASP A 28 -0.71 8.33 -0.37
C ASP A 28 -0.08 8.59 -1.74
N ASN A 29 -0.93 8.64 -2.74
CA ASN A 29 -0.61 8.82 -4.15
C ASN A 29 -0.11 10.25 -4.44
N ARG A 30 0.31 10.98 -3.41
CA ARG A 30 1.01 12.25 -3.61
C ARG A 30 2.38 11.98 -4.15
N THR A 31 2.38 11.63 -5.43
CA THR A 31 3.57 11.53 -6.23
C THR A 31 4.24 12.90 -6.28
N VAL A 32 5.51 12.95 -5.93
CA VAL A 32 6.33 14.12 -6.23
C VAL A 32 6.41 14.18 -7.75
N ILE A 33 5.85 15.23 -8.35
CA ILE A 33 5.95 15.46 -9.79
C ILE A 33 7.41 15.81 -10.06
N GLY A 34 8.12 14.87 -10.69
CA GLY A 34 9.47 15.12 -11.17
C GLY A 34 9.43 16.25 -12.19
N GLY A 35 10.10 17.36 -11.87
CA GLY A 35 10.08 18.55 -12.72
C GLY A 35 10.75 18.27 -14.07
N GLY A 36 9.97 18.22 -15.14
CA GLY A 36 10.47 18.22 -16.51
C GLY A 36 10.39 16.90 -17.29
N ASN A 37 10.21 15.76 -16.64
CA ASN A 37 10.03 14.48 -17.34
C ASN A 37 8.52 14.15 -17.45
N PRO A 38 7.90 14.29 -18.64
CA PRO A 38 6.45 14.11 -18.78
C PRO A 38 5.99 12.66 -18.51
N TYR A 39 6.85 11.69 -18.74
CA TYR A 39 6.51 10.29 -18.46
C TYR A 39 6.46 10.00 -16.96
N LEU A 40 7.36 10.59 -16.16
CA LEU A 40 7.33 10.45 -14.70
C LEU A 40 6.07 11.12 -14.12
N ALA A 41 5.71 12.30 -14.63
CA ALA A 41 4.48 12.99 -14.22
C ALA A 41 3.24 12.16 -14.55
N ALA A 42 3.11 11.70 -15.80
CA ALA A 42 1.99 10.88 -16.25
C ALA A 42 1.91 9.54 -15.51
N GLY A 43 3.07 8.90 -15.24
CA GLY A 43 3.15 7.67 -14.43
C GLY A 43 2.66 7.88 -13.01
N ALA A 44 3.05 8.98 -12.40
CA ALA A 44 2.60 9.39 -11.09
C ALA A 44 1.08 9.61 -11.03
N ASP A 45 0.53 10.27 -12.04
CA ASP A 45 -0.91 10.52 -12.14
C ASP A 45 -1.71 9.23 -12.34
N ALA A 46 -1.22 8.31 -13.18
CA ALA A 46 -1.83 7.01 -13.39
C ALA A 46 -1.85 6.17 -12.09
N ILE A 47 -0.74 6.14 -11.32
CA ILE A 47 -0.69 5.46 -10.02
C ILE A 47 -1.71 6.06 -9.06
N ARG A 48 -1.80 7.38 -8.99
CA ARG A 48 -2.78 8.09 -8.14
C ARG A 48 -4.22 7.76 -8.53
N ALA A 49 -4.48 7.53 -9.81
CA ALA A 49 -5.79 7.13 -10.33
C ALA A 49 -6.08 5.62 -10.15
N GLY A 50 -5.18 4.84 -9.51
CA GLY A 50 -5.32 3.39 -9.36
C GLY A 50 -5.00 2.59 -10.62
N GLN A 51 -4.50 3.24 -11.67
CA GLN A 51 -4.10 2.61 -12.93
C GLN A 51 -2.65 2.12 -12.81
N TYR A 52 -2.44 1.15 -11.93
CA TYR A 52 -1.09 0.75 -11.52
C TYR A 52 -0.22 0.25 -12.66
N ASP A 53 -0.76 -0.57 -13.58
CA ASP A 53 0.03 -1.11 -14.70
C ASP A 53 0.50 -0.03 -15.65
N GLU A 54 -0.38 0.90 -15.99
CA GLU A 54 -0.02 2.04 -16.83
C GLU A 54 0.95 2.98 -16.11
N GLY A 55 0.73 3.22 -14.83
CA GLY A 55 1.64 4.01 -14.00
C GLY A 55 3.04 3.41 -13.94
N ILE A 56 3.16 2.09 -13.75
CA ILE A 56 4.44 1.37 -13.77
C ILE A 56 5.09 1.51 -15.14
N ARG A 57 4.36 1.29 -16.22
CA ARG A 57 4.85 1.39 -17.59
C ARG A 57 5.42 2.78 -17.90
N LEU A 58 4.65 3.82 -17.58
CA LEU A 58 5.05 5.21 -17.83
C LEU A 58 6.23 5.63 -16.96
N THR A 59 6.24 5.22 -15.69
CA THR A 59 7.34 5.55 -14.78
C THR A 59 8.65 4.90 -15.24
N ASN A 60 8.62 3.63 -15.66
CA ASN A 60 9.80 2.96 -16.21
C ASN A 60 10.29 3.65 -17.50
N LEU A 61 9.38 4.00 -18.39
CA LEU A 61 9.71 4.74 -19.61
C LEU A 61 10.36 6.09 -19.29
N GLY A 62 9.89 6.78 -18.25
CA GLY A 62 10.48 8.03 -17.78
C GLY A 62 11.88 7.85 -17.21
N LEU A 63 12.12 6.76 -16.48
CA LEU A 63 13.45 6.42 -15.95
C LEU A 63 14.44 6.07 -17.05
N GLU A 64 13.99 5.42 -18.13
CA GLU A 64 14.83 5.02 -19.26
C GLU A 64 15.19 6.19 -20.18
N ARG A 65 14.27 7.12 -20.39
CA ARG A 65 14.38 8.16 -21.43
C ARG A 65 14.77 9.54 -20.91
N GLY A 66 14.80 9.74 -19.59
CA GLY A 66 15.04 11.06 -18.99
C GLY A 66 16.41 11.22 -18.38
N ASP A 67 16.95 12.42 -18.46
CA ASP A 67 18.04 12.88 -17.59
C ASP A 67 17.48 13.07 -16.18
N ASN A 68 17.26 11.96 -15.49
CA ASN A 68 16.60 12.00 -14.19
C ASN A 68 17.56 12.53 -13.12
N LYS A 69 17.23 13.69 -12.57
CA LYS A 69 17.89 14.18 -11.37
C LYS A 69 17.70 13.17 -10.23
N GLN A 70 18.62 13.18 -9.28
CA GLN A 70 18.55 12.28 -8.12
C GLN A 70 17.18 12.32 -7.42
N ALA A 71 16.59 13.50 -7.23
CA ALA A 71 15.27 13.67 -6.63
C ALA A 71 14.16 13.01 -7.48
N ASP A 72 14.19 13.18 -8.80
CA ASP A 72 13.21 12.61 -9.73
C ASP A 72 13.31 11.07 -9.73
N ARG A 73 14.53 10.53 -9.71
CA ARG A 73 14.79 9.10 -9.62
C ARG A 73 14.26 8.53 -8.30
N ALA A 74 14.57 9.17 -7.17
CA ALA A 74 14.06 8.74 -5.87
C ALA A 74 12.53 8.75 -5.81
N ALA A 75 11.90 9.81 -6.33
CA ALA A 75 10.44 9.91 -6.40
C ALA A 75 9.84 8.82 -7.29
N ALA A 76 10.40 8.59 -8.48
CA ALA A 76 9.94 7.56 -9.40
C ALA A 76 10.02 6.14 -8.78
N LEU A 77 11.14 5.81 -8.14
CA LEU A 77 11.31 4.52 -7.44
C LEU A 77 10.30 4.37 -6.28
N SER A 78 10.05 5.44 -5.51
CA SER A 78 9.04 5.44 -4.46
C SER A 78 7.62 5.24 -5.02
N ASN A 79 7.30 5.84 -6.17
CA ASN A 79 6.02 5.67 -6.84
C ASN A 79 5.84 4.23 -7.37
N LEU A 80 6.88 3.64 -7.96
CA LEU A 80 6.86 2.24 -8.37
C LEU A 80 6.66 1.31 -7.16
N CYS A 81 7.36 1.58 -6.05
CA CYS A 81 7.16 0.85 -4.80
C CYS A 81 5.69 0.89 -4.36
N ALA A 82 5.08 2.08 -4.32
CA ALA A 82 3.67 2.22 -3.96
C ALA A 82 2.75 1.42 -4.90
N ALA A 83 2.99 1.47 -6.20
CA ALA A 83 2.20 0.74 -7.19
C ALA A 83 2.31 -0.78 -7.01
N TYR A 84 3.52 -1.32 -6.79
CA TYR A 84 3.70 -2.75 -6.56
C TYR A 84 3.12 -3.20 -5.21
N ALA A 85 3.21 -2.39 -4.17
CA ALA A 85 2.56 -2.69 -2.89
C ALA A 85 1.03 -2.73 -3.04
N ALA A 86 0.44 -1.78 -3.77
CA ALA A 86 -1.00 -1.77 -4.06
C ALA A 86 -1.43 -2.99 -4.88
N LYS A 87 -0.59 -3.49 -5.77
CA LYS A 87 -0.81 -4.74 -6.52
C LYS A 87 -0.55 -6.01 -5.69
N ARG A 88 -0.32 -5.90 -4.40
CA ARG A 88 0.00 -7.03 -3.51
C ARG A 88 1.25 -7.80 -3.92
N MET A 89 2.24 -7.09 -4.44
CA MET A 89 3.57 -7.60 -4.80
C MET A 89 4.64 -7.04 -3.84
N PRO A 90 4.62 -7.41 -2.56
CA PRO A 90 5.41 -6.75 -1.52
C PRO A 90 6.93 -6.92 -1.70
N ASP A 91 7.40 -8.03 -2.23
CA ASP A 91 8.83 -8.25 -2.43
C ASP A 91 9.40 -7.23 -3.41
N ARG A 92 8.73 -7.05 -4.55
CA ARG A 92 9.14 -6.06 -5.55
C ARG A 92 9.02 -4.62 -5.01
N ALA A 93 7.99 -4.35 -4.21
CA ALA A 93 7.84 -3.07 -3.55
C ALA A 93 9.01 -2.77 -2.59
N ILE A 94 9.42 -3.75 -1.77
CA ILE A 94 10.53 -3.59 -0.83
C ILE A 94 11.84 -3.27 -1.56
N GLU A 95 12.14 -3.98 -2.66
CA GLU A 95 13.32 -3.71 -3.49
C GLU A 95 13.35 -2.25 -3.98
N LEU A 96 12.28 -1.81 -4.62
CA LEU A 96 12.17 -0.46 -5.20
C LEU A 96 12.20 0.64 -4.14
N CYS A 97 11.55 0.43 -3.01
CA CYS A 97 11.64 1.38 -1.89
C CYS A 97 13.04 1.44 -1.31
N THR A 98 13.74 0.31 -1.22
CA THR A 98 15.12 0.26 -0.74
C THR A 98 16.04 1.04 -1.69
N GLU A 99 15.88 0.88 -3.00
CA GLU A 99 16.59 1.69 -3.98
C GLU A 99 16.27 3.18 -3.85
N SER A 100 14.99 3.53 -3.65
CA SER A 100 14.55 4.91 -3.46
C SER A 100 15.23 5.56 -2.24
N ILE A 101 15.28 4.83 -1.13
CA ILE A 101 15.92 5.29 0.12
C ILE A 101 17.42 5.46 -0.09
N ALA A 102 18.08 4.53 -0.79
CA ALA A 102 19.50 4.64 -1.11
C ALA A 102 19.82 5.87 -1.98
N VAL A 103 18.88 6.27 -2.84
CA VAL A 103 19.01 7.51 -3.65
C VAL A 103 18.73 8.76 -2.81
N SER A 104 17.78 8.71 -1.88
CA SER A 104 17.40 9.84 -1.02
C SER A 104 16.89 9.35 0.33
N GLU A 105 17.73 9.50 1.36
CA GLU A 105 17.42 9.13 2.74
C GLU A 105 16.33 10.01 3.37
N GLN A 106 15.99 11.15 2.77
CA GLN A 106 14.92 12.04 3.22
C GLN A 106 13.57 11.74 2.55
N ASN A 107 13.47 10.66 1.79
CA ASN A 107 12.22 10.27 1.15
C ASN A 107 11.31 9.50 2.12
N TRP A 108 10.56 10.23 2.96
CA TRP A 108 9.63 9.64 3.91
C TRP A 108 8.56 8.73 3.26
N ARG A 109 8.19 9.01 1.98
CA ARG A 109 7.23 8.17 1.27
C ARG A 109 7.80 6.78 0.96
N ALA A 110 9.07 6.70 0.63
CA ALA A 110 9.72 5.41 0.40
C ALA A 110 9.75 4.57 1.69
N PHE A 111 10.07 5.16 2.83
CA PHE A 111 9.97 4.47 4.12
C PHE A 111 8.53 4.04 4.43
N SER A 112 7.56 4.93 4.25
CA SER A 112 6.15 4.64 4.51
C SER A 112 5.61 3.53 3.60
N ASN A 113 5.94 3.56 2.31
CA ASN A 113 5.54 2.53 1.36
C ASN A 113 6.22 1.18 1.66
N ARG A 114 7.50 1.17 2.09
CA ARG A 114 8.20 -0.05 2.49
C ARG A 114 7.65 -0.62 3.78
N SER A 115 7.29 0.24 4.73
CA SER A 115 6.55 -0.16 5.93
C SER A 115 5.25 -0.89 5.57
N TYR A 116 4.46 -0.35 4.65
CA TYR A 116 3.25 -1.01 4.18
C TYR A 116 3.54 -2.35 3.49
N ALA A 117 4.58 -2.42 2.67
CA ALA A 117 5.00 -3.68 2.04
C ALA A 117 5.45 -4.73 3.06
N TYR A 118 6.16 -4.35 4.12
CA TYR A 118 6.50 -5.23 5.23
C TYR A 118 5.24 -5.69 6.00
N TRP A 119 4.28 -4.78 6.22
CA TRP A 119 3.00 -5.14 6.83
C TRP A 119 2.26 -6.19 6.00
N LEU A 120 2.21 -6.06 4.69
CA LEU A 120 1.61 -7.05 3.78
C LEU A 120 2.25 -8.44 3.91
N LYS A 121 3.51 -8.51 4.30
CA LYS A 121 4.25 -9.76 4.57
C LYS A 121 4.12 -10.27 6.00
N GLY A 122 3.42 -9.57 6.89
CA GLY A 122 3.38 -9.88 8.32
C GLY A 122 4.69 -9.56 9.06
N MET A 123 5.60 -8.84 8.45
CA MET A 123 6.89 -8.43 9.02
C MET A 123 6.74 -7.15 9.83
N TYR A 124 5.93 -7.21 10.90
CA TYR A 124 5.48 -6.03 11.65
C TYR A 124 6.62 -5.25 12.34
N ALA A 125 7.66 -5.94 12.78
CA ALA A 125 8.82 -5.28 13.38
C ALA A 125 9.53 -4.36 12.37
N GLN A 126 9.79 -4.85 11.15
CA GLN A 126 10.40 -4.06 10.10
C GLN A 126 9.46 -2.94 9.62
N ALA A 127 8.16 -3.23 9.55
CA ALA A 127 7.16 -2.21 9.22
C ALA A 127 7.19 -1.05 10.23
N THR A 128 7.32 -1.34 11.53
CA THR A 128 7.39 -0.32 12.58
C THR A 128 8.65 0.53 12.45
N VAL A 129 9.81 -0.09 12.23
CA VAL A 129 11.09 0.64 12.07
C VAL A 129 11.01 1.64 10.91
N ASP A 130 10.53 1.20 9.76
CA ASP A 130 10.38 2.09 8.60
C ASP A 130 9.34 3.18 8.83
N LEU A 131 8.25 2.85 9.52
CA LEU A 131 7.22 3.83 9.84
C LEU A 131 7.74 4.91 10.79
N ASP A 132 8.57 4.54 11.75
CA ASP A 132 9.18 5.50 12.67
C ASP A 132 10.19 6.40 11.94
N ALA A 133 10.95 5.85 10.99
CA ALA A 133 11.81 6.64 10.10
C ALA A 133 10.99 7.64 9.26
N ALA A 134 9.87 7.18 8.67
CA ALA A 134 8.97 8.07 7.93
C ALA A 134 8.38 9.17 8.81
N ALA A 135 7.98 8.84 10.06
CA ALA A 135 7.43 9.78 11.02
C ALA A 135 8.47 10.82 11.49
N ALA A 136 9.72 10.42 11.64
CA ALA A 136 10.81 11.34 12.00
C ALA A 136 11.00 12.44 10.92
N ILE A 137 10.81 12.10 9.65
CA ILE A 137 10.92 13.05 8.53
C ILE A 137 9.62 13.84 8.33
N SER A 138 8.46 13.18 8.42
CA SER A 138 7.15 13.78 8.16
C SER A 138 6.09 13.32 9.16
N PRO A 139 6.09 13.86 10.40
CA PRO A 139 5.27 13.36 11.50
C PRO A 139 3.76 13.51 11.27
N ASN A 140 3.35 14.48 10.47
CA ASN A 140 1.93 14.78 10.21
C ASN A 140 1.39 14.15 8.92
N ALA A 141 2.17 13.29 8.26
CA ALA A 141 1.73 12.62 7.05
C ALA A 141 0.58 11.65 7.36
N LYS A 142 -0.56 11.82 6.68
CA LYS A 142 -1.73 10.95 6.88
C LYS A 142 -1.41 9.47 6.66
N GLN A 143 -0.60 9.16 5.66
CA GLN A 143 -0.18 7.80 5.35
C GLN A 143 0.56 7.16 6.54
N VAL A 144 1.44 7.90 7.22
CA VAL A 144 2.15 7.41 8.43
C VAL A 144 1.14 7.05 9.52
N GLN A 145 0.14 7.89 9.75
CA GLN A 145 -0.90 7.63 10.75
C GLN A 145 -1.76 6.42 10.40
N GLN A 146 -2.14 6.27 9.12
CA GLN A 146 -2.93 5.14 8.63
C GLN A 146 -2.19 3.82 8.82
N ILE A 147 -0.91 3.74 8.38
CA ILE A 147 -0.12 2.51 8.52
C ILE A 147 0.13 2.18 9.99
N ARG A 148 0.31 3.18 10.85
CA ARG A 148 0.44 2.97 12.31
C ARG A 148 -0.82 2.31 12.88
N GLY A 149 -2.01 2.77 12.47
CA GLY A 149 -3.28 2.12 12.83
C GLY A 149 -3.30 0.65 12.42
N MET A 150 -2.96 0.36 11.17
CA MET A 150 -2.94 -1.01 10.64
C MET A 150 -1.96 -1.93 11.39
N ILE A 151 -0.75 -1.45 11.73
CA ILE A 151 0.24 -2.22 12.49
C ILE A 151 -0.28 -2.51 13.91
N ASN A 152 -0.87 -1.51 14.57
CA ASN A 152 -1.42 -1.67 15.90
C ASN A 152 -2.56 -2.68 15.93
N GLU A 153 -3.49 -2.61 14.96
CA GLU A 153 -4.60 -3.56 14.84
C GLU A 153 -4.10 -4.99 14.61
N ALA A 154 -3.08 -5.18 13.75
CA ALA A 154 -2.49 -6.48 13.52
C ALA A 154 -1.81 -7.06 14.78
N GLY A 155 -1.22 -6.20 15.62
CA GLY A 155 -0.62 -6.59 16.90
C GLY A 155 -1.65 -6.95 17.98
N LEU A 156 -2.88 -6.49 17.86
CA LEU A 156 -3.98 -6.79 18.80
C LEU A 156 -4.73 -8.07 18.46
N GLN A 157 -4.58 -8.63 17.26
CA GLN A 157 -5.22 -9.89 16.90
C GLN A 157 -4.57 -11.05 17.66
N PRO A 158 -5.37 -11.90 18.37
CA PRO A 158 -4.82 -13.07 19.03
C PRO A 158 -4.19 -13.99 17.98
N ARG A 159 -2.94 -14.37 18.19
CA ARG A 159 -2.31 -15.42 17.39
C ARG A 159 -3.02 -16.73 17.71
N VAL A 160 -3.86 -17.20 16.81
CA VAL A 160 -4.44 -18.54 16.90
C VAL A 160 -3.31 -19.52 16.58
N THR A 161 -2.65 -20.03 17.61
CA THR A 161 -1.80 -21.21 17.47
C THR A 161 -2.74 -22.40 17.36
N LEU A 162 -2.86 -22.96 16.15
CA LEU A 162 -3.46 -24.28 15.99
C LEU A 162 -2.49 -25.26 16.63
N GLU A 163 -2.77 -25.66 17.87
CA GLU A 163 -2.13 -26.82 18.45
C GLU A 163 -2.68 -28.03 17.67
N GLU A 164 -1.83 -28.60 16.81
CA GLU A 164 -2.10 -29.90 16.19
C GLU A 164 -2.11 -30.94 17.30
N HIS A 165 -3.32 -31.34 17.70
CA HIS A 165 -3.46 -32.54 18.54
C HIS A 165 -3.10 -33.78 17.70
N GLN A 166 -1.94 -34.31 17.98
CA GLN A 166 -1.53 -35.67 17.56
C GLN A 166 -2.30 -36.72 18.36
#